data_621c226eea62f9dd1535eb4abb476109
#
_entry.id   621c226eea62f9dd1535eb4abb476109
#
_cell.length_a   1.000
_cell.length_b   1.000
_cell.length_c   1.000
_cell.angle_alpha   90.00
_cell.angle_beta   90.00
_cell.angle_gamma   90.00
#
_symmetry.space_group_name_H-M   'P 1'
#
loop_
_entity.id
_entity.type
_entity.pdbx_description
1 polymer ?
#
loop_
_entity_poly.entity_id
_entity_poly.type
_entity_poly.pdbx_seq_one_letter_code
_entity_poly.pdbx_strand_id
1 'polypeptide(L)'
;MDENIQKLQQMVDESHRIVFFGGAGVSTESGIPDFRSVDGLYNQKFDYPPETILSHSFFVSHTAEFYDFYRQKMICLTARPNAAHRKLAELEAAGKLTAVITQNIDGLHQMAGSKKVLELHGSVHRNYCQKCHKCYSAEEILTTTGVPRCTCGCLIKPDVVLYEEQLDSETIDESLNAIIDADMLIVAGTSLTVYPAASLVHYFHGRYLVLINRDPTPMDDKTSLTLHGKVGEVLSQIIVR
;
A
#
# COMPACT_ATOMS: atom_id res chain seq x y z
N MET A 1 24.85 -1.19 -16.84
CA MET A 1 23.87 -0.82 -15.80
C MET A 1 23.62 0.66 -16.00
N ASP A 2 22.38 1.09 -16.00
CA ASP A 2 22.01 2.50 -16.10
C ASP A 2 22.68 3.30 -14.96
N GLU A 3 23.15 4.52 -15.25
CA GLU A 3 23.81 5.38 -14.27
C GLU A 3 22.95 5.64 -13.01
N ASN A 4 21.63 5.77 -13.19
CA ASN A 4 20.69 5.95 -12.08
C ASN A 4 20.55 4.68 -11.23
N ILE A 5 20.60 3.50 -11.84
CA ILE A 5 20.60 2.24 -11.10
C ILE A 5 21.91 2.05 -10.32
N GLN A 6 23.04 2.50 -10.86
CA GLN A 6 24.31 2.48 -10.13
C GLN A 6 24.27 3.41 -8.92
N LYS A 7 23.69 4.61 -9.05
CA LYS A 7 23.48 5.54 -7.94
C LYS A 7 22.54 4.93 -6.88
N LEU A 8 21.43 4.32 -7.30
CA LEU A 8 20.52 3.64 -6.37
C LEU A 8 21.24 2.51 -5.62
N GLN A 9 22.02 1.68 -6.33
CA GLN A 9 22.81 0.62 -5.70
C GLN A 9 23.78 1.16 -4.66
N GLN A 10 24.52 2.23 -4.99
CA GLN A 10 25.43 2.87 -4.03
C GLN A 10 24.69 3.37 -2.79
N MET A 11 23.54 4.04 -2.96
CA MET A 11 22.72 4.52 -1.84
C MET A 11 22.24 3.38 -0.95
N VAL A 12 21.81 2.25 -1.54
CA VAL A 12 21.42 1.04 -0.80
C VAL A 12 22.61 0.43 -0.07
N ASP A 13 23.79 0.36 -0.71
CA ASP A 13 25.00 -0.22 -0.10
C ASP A 13 25.46 0.60 1.12
N GLU A 14 25.37 1.94 1.04
CA GLU A 14 25.75 2.87 2.10
C GLU A 14 24.71 2.99 3.24
N SER A 15 23.48 2.52 3.03
CA SER A 15 22.38 2.64 3.99
C SER A 15 22.28 1.42 4.90
N HIS A 16 21.85 1.66 6.15
CA HIS A 16 21.69 0.63 7.20
C HIS A 16 20.27 0.56 7.78
N ARG A 17 19.47 1.62 7.60
CA ARG A 17 18.09 1.71 8.06
C ARG A 17 17.21 2.25 6.93
N ILE A 18 16.94 1.38 5.96
CA ILE A 18 16.09 1.71 4.83
C ILE A 18 14.63 1.54 5.25
N VAL A 19 13.80 2.52 4.95
CA VAL A 19 12.34 2.42 5.03
C VAL A 19 11.74 2.54 3.64
N PHE A 20 10.77 1.71 3.34
CA PHE A 20 10.01 1.76 2.11
C PHE A 20 8.62 2.32 2.38
N PHE A 21 8.19 3.30 1.57
CA PHE A 21 6.84 3.87 1.60
C PHE A 21 6.18 3.67 0.24
N GLY A 22 5.16 2.80 0.18
CA GLY A 22 4.55 2.37 -1.06
C GLY A 22 3.06 2.65 -1.19
N GLY A 23 2.60 2.80 -2.45
CA GLY A 23 1.19 2.90 -2.82
C GLY A 23 0.79 1.91 -3.91
N ALA A 24 -0.39 2.08 -4.50
CA ALA A 24 -1.02 1.13 -5.42
C ALA A 24 -0.17 0.80 -6.66
N GLY A 25 0.68 1.73 -7.12
CA GLY A 25 1.61 1.51 -8.22
C GLY A 25 2.63 0.40 -7.98
N VAL A 26 2.88 0.00 -6.72
CA VAL A 26 3.73 -1.15 -6.38
C VAL A 26 3.11 -2.47 -6.83
N SER A 27 1.78 -2.57 -6.81
CA SER A 27 1.05 -3.81 -7.09
C SER A 27 0.55 -3.93 -8.54
N THR A 28 0.79 -2.92 -9.40
CA THR A 28 0.38 -2.97 -10.81
C THR A 28 1.05 -4.11 -11.59
N GLU A 29 2.32 -4.40 -11.29
CA GLU A 29 3.04 -5.55 -11.87
C GLU A 29 2.59 -6.92 -11.29
N SER A 30 1.68 -6.91 -10.31
CA SER A 30 0.97 -8.08 -9.78
C SER A 30 -0.43 -8.25 -10.36
N GLY A 31 -0.82 -7.37 -11.30
CA GLY A 31 -2.13 -7.39 -11.96
C GLY A 31 -3.24 -6.68 -11.16
N ILE A 32 -2.91 -5.97 -10.07
CA ILE A 32 -3.86 -5.11 -9.35
C ILE A 32 -3.77 -3.70 -9.93
N PRO A 33 -4.85 -3.17 -10.54
CA PRO A 33 -4.84 -1.81 -11.07
C PRO A 33 -4.65 -0.78 -9.94
N ASP A 34 -3.92 0.28 -10.22
CA ASP A 34 -3.90 1.43 -9.33
C ASP A 34 -5.22 2.25 -9.44
N PHE A 35 -5.32 3.32 -8.67
CA PHE A 35 -6.55 4.12 -8.64
C PHE A 35 -6.61 5.19 -9.73
N ARG A 36 -5.48 5.82 -10.09
CA ARG A 36 -5.44 7.11 -10.81
C ARG A 36 -4.83 7.06 -12.18
N SER A 37 -4.06 6.02 -12.53
CA SER A 37 -3.48 5.89 -13.87
C SER A 37 -4.56 5.80 -14.95
N VAL A 38 -4.17 5.90 -16.21
CA VAL A 38 -5.09 5.81 -17.35
C VAL A 38 -5.97 4.56 -17.30
N ASP A 39 -5.40 3.42 -16.86
CA ASP A 39 -6.10 2.15 -16.67
C ASP A 39 -6.60 1.96 -15.21
N GLY A 40 -6.46 2.98 -14.39
CA GLY A 40 -6.79 2.95 -12.96
C GLY A 40 -8.28 2.88 -12.68
N LEU A 41 -8.60 2.55 -11.43
CA LEU A 41 -9.97 2.31 -11.00
C LEU A 41 -10.87 3.54 -11.20
N TYR A 42 -10.33 4.76 -10.99
CA TYR A 42 -11.09 6.00 -11.11
C TYR A 42 -11.43 6.38 -12.57
N ASN A 43 -10.77 5.79 -13.55
CA ASN A 43 -11.06 6.00 -14.97
C ASN A 43 -12.05 4.96 -15.53
N GLN A 44 -12.52 4.00 -14.72
CA GLN A 44 -13.58 3.06 -15.09
C GLN A 44 -14.96 3.66 -14.84
N LYS A 45 -15.95 3.22 -15.62
CA LYS A 45 -17.34 3.70 -15.47
C LYS A 45 -18.06 2.89 -14.37
N PHE A 46 -18.56 3.60 -13.36
CA PHE A 46 -19.41 3.09 -12.29
C PHE A 46 -20.60 4.04 -12.10
N ASP A 47 -21.65 3.59 -11.44
CA ASP A 47 -22.82 4.42 -11.12
C ASP A 47 -22.48 5.57 -10.17
N TYR A 48 -21.47 5.38 -9.32
CA TYR A 48 -20.89 6.39 -8.42
C TYR A 48 -19.37 6.41 -8.57
N PRO A 49 -18.71 7.56 -8.35
CA PRO A 49 -17.24 7.61 -8.31
C PRO A 49 -16.68 6.62 -7.26
N PRO A 50 -15.60 5.91 -7.55
CA PRO A 50 -15.01 4.95 -6.60
C PRO A 50 -14.67 5.56 -5.24
N GLU A 51 -14.24 6.83 -5.18
CA GLU A 51 -14.02 7.56 -3.92
C GLU A 51 -15.30 7.70 -3.10
N THR A 52 -16.45 7.90 -3.76
CA THR A 52 -17.76 7.92 -3.09
C THR A 52 -18.12 6.53 -2.58
N ILE A 53 -17.98 5.49 -3.41
CA ILE A 53 -18.30 4.09 -3.01
C ILE A 53 -17.45 3.67 -1.83
N LEU A 54 -16.17 4.05 -1.81
CA LEU A 54 -15.21 3.71 -0.74
C LEU A 54 -15.23 4.69 0.44
N SER A 55 -16.32 5.45 0.63
CA SER A 55 -16.50 6.32 1.79
C SER A 55 -17.30 5.64 2.92
N HIS A 56 -17.08 6.09 4.16
CA HIS A 56 -17.85 5.60 5.32
C HIS A 56 -19.34 5.88 5.18
N SER A 57 -19.70 7.08 4.74
CA SER A 57 -21.10 7.48 4.56
C SER A 57 -21.82 6.60 3.51
N PHE A 58 -21.14 6.25 2.42
CA PHE A 58 -21.69 5.33 1.42
C PHE A 58 -21.80 3.89 1.95
N PHE A 59 -20.78 3.42 2.67
CA PHE A 59 -20.81 2.10 3.32
C PHE A 59 -22.04 1.97 4.24
N VAL A 60 -22.38 3.00 5.01
CA VAL A 60 -23.52 2.98 5.93
C VAL A 60 -24.85 3.07 5.19
N SER A 61 -24.97 3.91 4.15
CA SER A 61 -26.23 4.20 3.46
C SER A 61 -26.54 3.25 2.30
N HIS A 62 -25.50 2.70 1.64
CA HIS A 62 -25.58 1.87 0.45
C HIS A 62 -24.72 0.59 0.61
N THR A 63 -24.91 -0.10 1.74
CA THR A 63 -24.04 -1.22 2.15
C THR A 63 -24.03 -2.36 1.12
N ALA A 64 -25.14 -2.63 0.44
CA ALA A 64 -25.20 -3.70 -0.57
C ALA A 64 -24.35 -3.36 -1.79
N GLU A 65 -24.48 -2.15 -2.33
CA GLU A 65 -23.72 -1.63 -3.48
C GLU A 65 -22.24 -1.52 -3.16
N PHE A 66 -21.90 -1.09 -1.92
CA PHE A 66 -20.53 -1.13 -1.44
C PHE A 66 -19.93 -2.53 -1.52
N TYR A 67 -20.64 -3.56 -1.03
CA TYR A 67 -20.13 -4.93 -1.05
C TYR A 67 -20.05 -5.53 -2.44
N ASP A 68 -20.93 -5.16 -3.35
CA ASP A 68 -20.87 -5.59 -4.74
C ASP A 68 -19.61 -5.03 -5.42
N PHE A 69 -19.31 -3.75 -5.21
CA PHE A 69 -18.08 -3.13 -5.68
C PHE A 69 -16.84 -3.73 -4.99
N TYR A 70 -16.87 -3.85 -3.66
CA TYR A 70 -15.75 -4.32 -2.85
C TYR A 70 -15.28 -5.73 -3.26
N ARG A 71 -16.21 -6.67 -3.43
CA ARG A 71 -15.91 -8.03 -3.89
C ARG A 71 -15.31 -8.05 -5.30
N GLN A 72 -15.82 -7.22 -6.20
CA GLN A 72 -15.43 -7.24 -7.60
C GLN A 72 -14.10 -6.52 -7.85
N LYS A 73 -13.81 -5.47 -7.08
CA LYS A 73 -12.73 -4.54 -7.39
C LYS A 73 -11.63 -4.47 -6.33
N MET A 74 -11.95 -4.70 -5.06
CA MET A 74 -11.00 -4.52 -3.97
C MET A 74 -10.35 -5.84 -3.52
N ILE A 75 -11.04 -6.95 -3.62
CA ILE A 75 -10.51 -8.26 -3.22
C ILE A 75 -9.91 -8.97 -4.44
N CYS A 76 -8.59 -9.13 -4.47
CA CYS A 76 -7.88 -9.83 -5.53
C CYS A 76 -6.97 -10.94 -4.95
N LEU A 77 -7.56 -12.10 -4.63
CA LEU A 77 -6.83 -13.22 -3.99
C LEU A 77 -5.92 -13.99 -4.97
N THR A 78 -6.05 -13.76 -6.26
CA THR A 78 -5.24 -14.43 -7.29
C THR A 78 -3.91 -13.72 -7.55
N ALA A 79 -3.76 -12.46 -7.12
CA ALA A 79 -2.53 -11.71 -7.24
C ALA A 79 -1.37 -12.39 -6.51
N ARG A 80 -0.17 -12.23 -7.03
CA ARG A 80 1.06 -12.77 -6.45
C ARG A 80 2.10 -11.66 -6.32
N PRO A 81 2.99 -11.74 -5.30
CA PRO A 81 4.07 -10.77 -5.15
C PRO A 81 4.90 -10.65 -6.42
N ASN A 82 5.17 -9.43 -6.86
CA ASN A 82 6.06 -9.12 -7.97
C ASN A 82 7.52 -8.92 -7.50
N ALA A 83 8.38 -8.48 -8.39
CA ALA A 83 9.80 -8.30 -8.12
C ALA A 83 10.06 -7.25 -7.03
N ALA A 84 9.23 -6.18 -6.93
CA ALA A 84 9.35 -5.18 -5.88
C ALA A 84 9.15 -5.79 -4.49
N HIS A 85 8.03 -6.50 -4.29
CA HIS A 85 7.72 -7.14 -3.02
C HIS A 85 8.82 -8.10 -2.56
N ARG A 86 9.30 -8.95 -3.51
CA ARG A 86 10.38 -9.91 -3.21
C ARG A 86 11.70 -9.22 -2.87
N LYS A 87 12.06 -8.14 -3.59
CA LYS A 87 13.29 -7.39 -3.30
C LYS A 87 13.24 -6.71 -1.92
N LEU A 88 12.10 -6.18 -1.53
CA LEU A 88 11.92 -5.58 -0.20
C LEU A 88 12.06 -6.64 0.91
N ALA A 89 11.48 -7.81 0.72
CA ALA A 89 11.65 -8.93 1.67
C ALA A 89 13.12 -9.41 1.73
N GLU A 90 13.84 -9.41 0.60
CA GLU A 90 15.28 -9.74 0.55
C GLU A 90 16.12 -8.70 1.30
N LEU A 91 15.85 -7.40 1.12
CA LEU A 91 16.52 -6.31 1.85
C LEU A 91 16.24 -6.38 3.36
N GLU A 92 15.02 -6.73 3.77
CA GLU A 92 14.67 -6.92 5.18
C GLU A 92 15.41 -8.14 5.77
N ALA A 93 15.44 -9.27 5.05
CA ALA A 93 16.17 -10.47 5.48
C ALA A 93 17.68 -10.22 5.63
N ALA A 94 18.25 -9.33 4.84
CA ALA A 94 19.65 -8.89 4.94
C ALA A 94 19.88 -7.84 6.04
N GLY A 95 18.85 -7.43 6.79
CA GLY A 95 18.94 -6.43 7.86
C GLY A 95 19.12 -4.99 7.38
N LYS A 96 18.91 -4.72 6.09
CA LYS A 96 19.01 -3.39 5.49
C LYS A 96 17.71 -2.60 5.54
N LEU A 97 16.56 -3.26 5.29
CA LEU A 97 15.23 -2.65 5.36
C LEU A 97 14.63 -2.89 6.74
N THR A 98 14.20 -1.82 7.39
CA THR A 98 13.66 -1.84 8.76
C THR A 98 12.14 -1.87 8.82
N ALA A 99 11.47 -1.33 7.81
CA ALA A 99 10.01 -1.39 7.69
C ALA A 99 9.53 -1.16 6.25
N VAL A 100 8.42 -1.78 5.93
CA VAL A 100 7.57 -1.44 4.79
C VAL A 100 6.36 -0.69 5.31
N ILE A 101 6.17 0.55 4.89
CA ILE A 101 4.96 1.34 5.13
C ILE A 101 4.16 1.31 3.83
N THR A 102 2.94 0.80 3.89
CA THR A 102 2.13 0.63 2.68
C THR A 102 0.75 1.25 2.80
N GLN A 103 0.30 1.88 1.73
CA GLN A 103 -1.08 2.30 1.55
C GLN A 103 -1.95 1.19 0.97
N ASN A 104 -1.32 0.08 0.51
CA ASN A 104 -2.01 -1.05 -0.10
C ASN A 104 -2.66 -1.94 0.95
N ILE A 105 -3.77 -2.56 0.55
CA ILE A 105 -4.59 -3.44 1.39
C ILE A 105 -4.53 -4.90 0.94
N ASP A 106 -3.64 -5.22 -0.02
CA ASP A 106 -3.60 -6.48 -0.77
C ASP A 106 -2.81 -7.61 -0.08
N GLY A 107 -2.01 -7.31 0.97
CA GLY A 107 -1.20 -8.28 1.71
C GLY A 107 0.00 -8.85 0.94
N LEU A 108 0.36 -8.30 -0.23
CA LEU A 108 1.42 -8.85 -1.07
C LEU A 108 2.82 -8.72 -0.45
N HIS A 109 3.06 -7.72 0.40
CA HIS A 109 4.33 -7.59 1.12
C HIS A 109 4.54 -8.75 2.10
N GLN A 110 3.52 -9.07 2.91
CA GLN A 110 3.55 -10.20 3.84
C GLN A 110 3.67 -11.52 3.07
N MET A 111 2.94 -11.67 1.97
CA MET A 111 3.01 -12.85 1.11
C MET A 111 4.41 -13.02 0.48
N ALA A 112 5.14 -11.95 0.23
CA ALA A 112 6.53 -11.99 -0.25
C ALA A 112 7.54 -12.37 0.84
N GLY A 113 7.15 -12.31 2.11
CA GLY A 113 7.98 -12.66 3.26
C GLY A 113 8.43 -11.48 4.13
N SER A 114 8.04 -10.23 3.80
CA SER A 114 8.28 -9.08 4.67
C SER A 114 7.61 -9.27 6.02
N LYS A 115 8.31 -8.93 7.11
CA LYS A 115 7.88 -9.14 8.49
C LYS A 115 7.31 -7.88 9.12
N LYS A 116 8.01 -6.74 8.97
CA LYS A 116 7.54 -5.46 9.50
C LYS A 116 6.85 -4.67 8.39
N VAL A 117 5.54 -4.89 8.27
CA VAL A 117 4.67 -4.21 7.31
C VAL A 117 3.63 -3.37 8.06
N LEU A 118 3.67 -2.06 7.88
CA LEU A 118 2.76 -1.09 8.48
C LEU A 118 1.70 -0.73 7.44
N GLU A 119 0.50 -1.28 7.63
CA GLU A 119 -0.63 -1.16 6.69
C GLU A 119 -1.48 0.07 7.05
N LEU A 120 -1.12 1.25 6.51
CA LEU A 120 -1.81 2.52 6.82
C LEU A 120 -3.32 2.51 6.53
N HIS A 121 -3.74 1.73 5.57
CA HIS A 121 -5.16 1.63 5.17
C HIS A 121 -5.78 0.27 5.50
N GLY A 122 -5.15 -0.51 6.38
CA GLY A 122 -5.65 -1.83 6.77
C GLY A 122 -5.46 -2.91 5.71
N SER A 123 -6.34 -3.93 5.69
CA SER A 123 -6.19 -5.09 4.82
C SER A 123 -7.54 -5.72 4.44
N VAL A 124 -7.66 -6.17 3.16
CA VAL A 124 -8.82 -6.94 2.69
C VAL A 124 -8.90 -8.33 3.37
N HIS A 125 -7.79 -8.83 3.89
CA HIS A 125 -7.72 -10.16 4.51
C HIS A 125 -8.35 -10.23 5.89
N ARG A 126 -8.63 -9.09 6.52
CA ARG A 126 -9.29 -8.99 7.82
C ARG A 126 -10.63 -8.29 7.68
N ASN A 127 -11.68 -8.88 8.23
CA ASN A 127 -13.03 -8.30 8.22
C ASN A 127 -13.67 -8.59 9.57
N TYR A 128 -14.22 -7.59 10.23
CA TYR A 128 -14.68 -7.72 11.61
C TYR A 128 -16.16 -7.46 11.76
N CYS A 129 -16.81 -8.30 12.57
CA CYS A 129 -18.16 -8.00 13.03
C CYS A 129 -18.17 -6.73 13.88
N GLN A 130 -19.00 -5.77 13.55
CA GLN A 130 -19.09 -4.49 14.26
C GLN A 130 -19.60 -4.60 15.70
N LYS A 131 -20.11 -5.76 16.14
CA LYS A 131 -20.61 -5.96 17.50
C LYS A 131 -19.73 -6.87 18.33
N CYS A 132 -19.41 -8.07 17.84
CA CYS A 132 -18.70 -9.08 18.62
C CYS A 132 -17.23 -9.22 18.22
N HIS A 133 -16.77 -8.43 17.26
CA HIS A 133 -15.38 -8.38 16.76
C HIS A 133 -14.84 -9.72 16.22
N LYS A 134 -15.73 -10.69 15.95
CA LYS A 134 -15.31 -11.93 15.28
C LYS A 134 -14.71 -11.58 13.92
N CYS A 135 -13.52 -12.12 13.67
CA CYS A 135 -12.78 -11.94 12.41
C CYS A 135 -13.29 -12.93 11.34
N TYR A 136 -13.31 -12.46 10.10
CA TYR A 136 -13.66 -13.20 8.89
C TYR A 136 -12.59 -12.95 7.83
N SER A 137 -12.24 -13.98 7.06
CA SER A 137 -11.27 -13.85 5.97
C SER A 137 -11.88 -13.20 4.72
N ALA A 138 -11.03 -12.79 3.79
CA ALA A 138 -11.49 -12.30 2.48
C ALA A 138 -12.25 -13.39 1.69
N GLU A 139 -11.81 -14.65 1.79
CA GLU A 139 -12.46 -15.80 1.17
C GLU A 139 -13.89 -15.97 1.70
N GLU A 140 -14.10 -15.84 3.02
CA GLU A 140 -15.42 -15.90 3.62
C GLU A 140 -16.31 -14.77 3.09
N ILE A 141 -15.78 -13.55 2.96
CA ILE A 141 -16.55 -12.43 2.37
C ILE A 141 -16.90 -12.68 0.91
N LEU A 142 -16.01 -13.25 0.12
CA LEU A 142 -16.27 -13.56 -1.30
C LEU A 142 -17.36 -14.63 -1.49
N THR A 143 -17.53 -15.54 -0.52
CA THR A 143 -18.59 -16.57 -0.58
C THR A 143 -19.97 -16.06 -0.18
N THR A 144 -20.06 -14.85 0.41
CA THR A 144 -21.35 -14.25 0.80
C THR A 144 -22.05 -13.60 -0.39
N THR A 145 -23.37 -13.55 -0.36
CA THR A 145 -24.21 -12.78 -1.27
C THR A 145 -24.85 -11.60 -0.52
N GLY A 146 -25.00 -10.45 -1.20
CA GLY A 146 -25.54 -9.25 -0.56
C GLY A 146 -24.67 -8.75 0.59
N VAL A 147 -25.27 -8.31 1.67
CA VAL A 147 -24.58 -7.71 2.83
C VAL A 147 -24.06 -8.80 3.77
N PRO A 148 -22.74 -8.95 4.00
CA PRO A 148 -22.19 -9.95 4.89
C PRO A 148 -22.62 -9.72 6.34
N ARG A 149 -23.10 -10.77 7.00
CA ARG A 149 -23.53 -10.73 8.40
C ARG A 149 -22.83 -11.80 9.23
N CYS A 150 -22.47 -11.40 10.42
CA CYS A 150 -21.92 -12.29 11.43
C CYS A 150 -23.00 -13.27 11.94
N THR A 151 -22.56 -14.38 12.53
CA THR A 151 -23.46 -15.32 13.23
C THR A 151 -24.27 -14.69 14.35
N CYS A 152 -23.85 -13.53 14.90
CA CYS A 152 -24.64 -12.74 15.86
C CYS A 152 -25.67 -11.79 15.19
N GLY A 153 -25.83 -11.84 13.87
CA GLY A 153 -26.76 -11.05 13.07
C GLY A 153 -26.24 -9.64 12.68
N CYS A 154 -25.11 -9.20 13.23
CA CYS A 154 -24.59 -7.86 12.98
C CYS A 154 -23.78 -7.78 11.69
N LEU A 155 -23.63 -6.56 11.19
CA LEU A 155 -22.85 -6.25 10.00
C LEU A 155 -21.36 -6.60 10.21
N ILE A 156 -20.74 -7.16 9.18
CA ILE A 156 -19.28 -7.30 9.10
C ILE A 156 -18.75 -6.10 8.33
N LYS A 157 -17.69 -5.44 8.81
CA LYS A 157 -16.98 -4.37 8.09
C LYS A 157 -15.58 -4.84 7.74
N PRO A 158 -15.09 -4.58 6.51
CA PRO A 158 -13.67 -4.79 6.20
C PRO A 158 -12.76 -3.96 7.11
N ASP A 159 -11.62 -4.51 7.48
CA ASP A 159 -10.53 -3.79 8.15
C ASP A 159 -9.76 -2.95 7.11
N VAL A 160 -10.50 -2.15 6.39
CA VAL A 160 -9.98 -1.20 5.39
C VAL A 160 -10.45 0.18 5.81
N VAL A 161 -9.51 1.13 5.86
CA VAL A 161 -9.82 2.53 6.15
C VAL A 161 -10.50 3.14 4.93
N LEU A 162 -11.76 3.50 5.09
CA LEU A 162 -12.55 4.17 4.07
C LEU A 162 -12.29 5.68 4.09
N TYR A 163 -12.58 6.36 2.99
CA TYR A 163 -12.65 7.83 3.03
C TYR A 163 -13.58 8.27 4.17
N GLU A 164 -13.29 9.39 4.81
CA GLU A 164 -13.94 9.91 6.01
C GLU A 164 -13.58 9.18 7.33
N GLU A 165 -12.87 8.05 7.27
CA GLU A 165 -12.35 7.37 8.47
C GLU A 165 -10.93 7.83 8.82
N GLN A 166 -10.59 7.73 10.10
CA GLN A 166 -9.25 8.02 10.58
C GLN A 166 -8.33 6.81 10.40
N LEU A 167 -7.06 7.07 10.12
CA LEU A 167 -6.03 6.04 10.17
C LEU A 167 -5.82 5.58 11.62
N ASP A 168 -5.36 4.35 11.79
CA ASP A 168 -4.98 3.83 13.10
C ASP A 168 -3.78 4.60 13.68
N SER A 169 -3.94 5.13 14.89
CA SER A 169 -2.93 5.98 15.52
C SER A 169 -1.63 5.24 15.84
N GLU A 170 -1.71 3.97 16.23
CA GLU A 170 -0.53 3.16 16.51
C GLU A 170 0.29 2.91 15.23
N THR A 171 -0.38 2.58 14.13
CA THR A 171 0.26 2.41 12.81
C THR A 171 0.89 3.71 12.31
N ILE A 172 0.25 4.88 12.55
CA ILE A 172 0.83 6.18 12.22
C ILE A 172 2.09 6.45 13.04
N ASP A 173 2.03 6.26 14.36
CA ASP A 173 3.16 6.52 15.27
C ASP A 173 4.34 5.61 14.94
N GLU A 174 4.11 4.31 14.69
CA GLU A 174 5.15 3.38 14.26
C GLU A 174 5.75 3.79 12.90
N SER A 175 4.92 4.23 11.96
CA SER A 175 5.38 4.69 10.65
C SER A 175 6.23 5.95 10.76
N LEU A 176 5.81 6.93 11.58
CA LEU A 176 6.57 8.14 11.84
C LEU A 176 7.93 7.82 12.47
N ASN A 177 7.94 6.98 13.50
CA ASN A 177 9.19 6.59 14.17
C ASN A 177 10.13 5.89 13.18
N ALA A 178 9.62 4.98 12.35
CA ALA A 178 10.44 4.30 11.34
C ALA A 178 11.05 5.30 10.33
N ILE A 179 10.25 6.28 9.86
CA ILE A 179 10.70 7.30 8.90
C ILE A 179 11.74 8.22 9.52
N ILE A 180 11.53 8.68 10.76
CA ILE A 180 12.46 9.58 11.47
C ILE A 180 13.81 8.91 11.70
N ASP A 181 13.81 7.63 12.04
CA ASP A 181 15.03 6.86 12.31
C ASP A 181 15.75 6.38 11.05
N ALA A 182 15.15 6.51 9.87
CA ALA A 182 15.71 6.01 8.62
C ALA A 182 16.89 6.89 8.13
N ASP A 183 17.92 6.24 7.59
CA ASP A 183 18.99 6.91 6.83
C ASP A 183 18.67 6.97 5.33
N MET A 184 17.75 6.11 4.85
CA MET A 184 17.22 6.12 3.48
C MET A 184 15.72 5.87 3.50
N LEU A 185 14.97 6.70 2.76
CA LEU A 185 13.54 6.50 2.49
C LEU A 185 13.32 6.28 1.00
N ILE A 186 12.77 5.14 0.64
CA ILE A 186 12.34 4.82 -0.73
C ILE A 186 10.83 5.03 -0.81
N VAL A 187 10.40 6.03 -1.56
CA VAL A 187 9.00 6.30 -1.85
C VAL A 187 8.68 5.74 -3.24
N ALA A 188 7.68 4.88 -3.37
CA ALA A 188 7.44 4.23 -4.66
C ALA A 188 5.95 3.96 -4.94
N GLY A 189 5.58 4.04 -6.22
CA GLY A 189 4.25 3.66 -6.70
C GLY A 189 3.10 4.43 -6.06
N THR A 190 3.32 5.69 -5.69
CA THR A 190 2.30 6.54 -5.07
C THR A 190 2.29 7.93 -5.71
N SER A 191 1.09 8.49 -5.87
CA SER A 191 0.93 9.89 -6.33
C SER A 191 1.23 10.92 -5.25
N LEU A 192 1.37 10.50 -3.97
CA LEU A 192 1.53 11.37 -2.81
C LEU A 192 0.40 12.42 -2.65
N THR A 193 -0.82 12.07 -3.07
CA THR A 193 -2.00 12.97 -3.01
C THR A 193 -3.05 12.52 -1.99
N VAL A 194 -2.89 11.34 -1.36
CA VAL A 194 -3.82 10.81 -0.36
C VAL A 194 -3.35 11.19 1.04
N TYR A 195 -4.05 12.12 1.67
CA TYR A 195 -3.77 12.58 3.02
C TYR A 195 -4.64 11.82 4.04
N PRO A 196 -4.14 11.59 5.29
CA PRO A 196 -2.89 12.09 5.85
C PRO A 196 -1.64 11.25 5.49
N ALA A 197 -1.77 10.07 4.88
CA ALA A 197 -0.65 9.16 4.61
C ALA A 197 0.51 9.84 3.85
N ALA A 198 0.22 10.65 2.83
CA ALA A 198 1.25 11.34 2.04
C ALA A 198 2.09 12.33 2.87
N SER A 199 1.55 12.88 3.97
CA SER A 199 2.29 13.83 4.81
C SER A 199 3.41 13.18 5.62
N LEU A 200 3.37 11.87 5.86
CA LEU A 200 4.38 11.17 6.64
C LEU A 200 5.79 11.29 6.02
N VAL A 201 5.87 11.33 4.69
CA VAL A 201 7.16 11.46 3.98
C VAL A 201 7.91 12.75 4.34
N HIS A 202 7.22 13.81 4.77
CA HIS A 202 7.84 15.09 5.16
C HIS A 202 8.61 15.01 6.48
N TYR A 203 8.43 13.98 7.28
CA TYR A 203 9.17 13.77 8.53
C TYR A 203 10.51 13.04 8.30
N PHE A 204 10.82 12.67 7.07
CA PHE A 204 12.14 12.13 6.76
C PHE A 204 13.20 13.22 6.74
N HIS A 205 14.29 12.99 7.49
CA HIS A 205 15.45 13.88 7.58
C HIS A 205 16.77 13.13 7.37
N GLY A 206 16.70 11.88 6.90
CA GLY A 206 17.88 11.07 6.64
C GLY A 206 18.65 11.50 5.39
N ARG A 207 19.64 10.69 5.03
CA ARG A 207 20.61 11.05 3.98
C ARG A 207 20.04 10.93 2.57
N TYR A 208 19.27 9.88 2.28
CA TYR A 208 18.83 9.57 0.93
C TYR A 208 17.31 9.44 0.84
N LEU A 209 16.66 10.38 0.16
CA LEU A 209 15.27 10.30 -0.25
C LEU A 209 15.23 9.86 -1.72
N VAL A 210 14.71 8.67 -2.00
CA VAL A 210 14.60 8.12 -3.35
C VAL A 210 13.13 8.01 -3.74
N LEU A 211 12.81 8.43 -4.96
CA LEU A 211 11.48 8.29 -5.54
C LEU A 211 11.52 7.36 -6.74
N ILE A 212 10.66 6.35 -6.74
CA ILE A 212 10.47 5.43 -7.88
C ILE A 212 9.00 5.46 -8.27
N ASN A 213 8.67 6.12 -9.35
CA ASN A 213 7.29 6.21 -9.81
C ASN A 213 7.23 6.27 -11.33
N ARG A 214 6.13 5.77 -11.92
CA ARG A 214 5.96 5.86 -13.37
C ARG A 214 5.72 7.29 -13.82
N ASP A 215 4.80 7.96 -13.14
CA ASP A 215 4.36 9.31 -13.47
C ASP A 215 5.02 10.32 -12.52
N PRO A 216 5.25 11.57 -12.97
CA PRO A 216 5.81 12.62 -12.11
C PRO A 216 4.97 12.89 -10.87
N THR A 217 5.62 13.31 -9.79
CA THR A 217 4.99 13.68 -8.52
C THR A 217 5.42 15.06 -8.05
N PRO A 218 4.70 15.69 -7.11
CA PRO A 218 5.11 16.98 -6.52
C PRO A 218 6.43 16.94 -5.73
N MET A 219 7.03 15.76 -5.56
CA MET A 219 8.27 15.59 -4.81
C MET A 219 9.50 15.34 -5.68
N ASP A 220 9.36 15.23 -7.00
CA ASP A 220 10.47 14.89 -7.91
C ASP A 220 11.71 15.78 -7.71
N ASP A 221 11.52 17.09 -7.53
CA ASP A 221 12.61 18.07 -7.36
C ASP A 221 13.21 18.10 -5.93
N LYS A 222 12.66 17.32 -4.99
CA LYS A 222 13.05 17.32 -3.57
C LYS A 222 13.81 16.07 -3.16
N THR A 223 14.05 15.16 -4.10
CA THR A 223 14.65 13.85 -3.82
C THR A 223 16.15 13.83 -4.12
N SER A 224 16.86 12.91 -3.47
CA SER A 224 18.28 12.62 -3.80
C SER A 224 18.40 11.89 -5.15
N LEU A 225 17.36 11.14 -5.52
CA LEU A 225 17.29 10.41 -6.78
C LEU A 225 15.82 10.14 -7.15
N THR A 226 15.44 10.54 -8.35
CA THR A 226 14.13 10.17 -8.94
C THR A 226 14.34 9.22 -10.11
N LEU A 227 13.61 8.10 -10.12
CA LEU A 227 13.59 7.12 -11.20
C LEU A 227 12.16 6.99 -11.74
N HIS A 228 11.99 7.29 -13.03
CA HIS A 228 10.72 7.07 -13.71
C HIS A 228 10.68 5.66 -14.32
N GLY A 229 9.80 4.81 -13.76
CA GLY A 229 9.68 3.41 -14.19
C GLY A 229 8.77 2.59 -13.30
N LYS A 230 8.60 1.32 -13.65
CA LYS A 230 7.88 0.38 -12.81
C LYS A 230 8.74 -0.02 -11.62
N VAL A 231 8.11 -0.10 -10.45
CA VAL A 231 8.81 -0.31 -9.18
C VAL A 231 9.55 -1.64 -9.15
N GLY A 232 8.93 -2.71 -9.64
CA GLY A 232 9.55 -4.03 -9.69
C GLY A 232 10.70 -4.11 -10.68
N GLU A 233 10.56 -3.49 -11.87
CA GLU A 233 11.63 -3.42 -12.86
C GLU A 233 12.86 -2.68 -12.30
N VAL A 234 12.67 -1.58 -11.57
CA VAL A 234 13.76 -0.81 -10.96
C VAL A 234 14.40 -1.59 -9.82
N LEU A 235 13.61 -2.02 -8.82
CA LEU A 235 14.14 -2.67 -7.63
C LEU A 235 14.79 -4.03 -7.92
N SER A 236 14.32 -4.76 -8.93
CA SER A 236 14.92 -6.07 -9.30
C SER A 236 16.38 -5.97 -9.70
N GLN A 237 16.86 -4.81 -10.14
CA GLN A 237 18.24 -4.58 -10.55
C GLN A 237 19.21 -4.38 -9.38
N ILE A 238 18.69 -4.18 -8.15
CA ILE A 238 19.51 -4.01 -6.95
C ILE A 238 20.02 -5.35 -6.46
N ILE A 239 21.32 -5.39 -6.15
CA ILE A 239 22.00 -6.55 -5.58
C ILE A 239 22.07 -6.33 -4.05
N VAL A 240 21.51 -7.24 -3.28
CA VAL A 240 21.60 -7.22 -1.83
C VAL A 240 22.92 -7.87 -1.40
N ARG A 241 23.72 -7.16 -0.59
CA ARG A 241 25.04 -7.57 -0.13
C ARG A 241 25.11 -7.59 1.38
#